data_b2bfbb65867af9c357346393f17b3f58
#
_entry.id   b2bfbb65867af9c357346393f17b3f58
#
_cell.length_a   1.000
_cell.length_b   1.000
_cell.length_c   1.000
_cell.angle_alpha   90.00
_cell.angle_beta   90.00
_cell.angle_gamma   90.00
#
_symmetry.space_group_name_H-M   'P 1'
#
loop_
_entity.id
_entity.type
_entity.pdbx_description
1 polymer ?
#
loop_
_entity_poly.entity_id
_entity_poly.type
_entity_poly.pdbx_seq_one_letter_code
_entity_poly.pdbx_strand_id
1 'polypeptide(L)'
;MIVYVDTSSLVKLYVEEKGSRLVRELVERAELVATSVVTYAEARAAFARQRREGGLTAAGFGQAKNDFEQDWARYLTIEVSEAVYHSAGDLAEKHHLRGFDSLHLASYLSLSGNGARQTRFSSFDEALNRAARKEANRR
;
A
#
# COMPACT_ATOMS: atom_id res chain seq x y z
N MET A 1 7.07 -0.41 15.19
CA MET A 1 5.99 -0.92 14.32
C MET A 1 6.28 -0.52 12.88
N ILE A 2 6.17 -1.47 11.98
CA ILE A 2 6.23 -1.21 10.53
C ILE A 2 4.78 -1.19 10.02
N VAL A 3 4.43 -0.21 9.20
CA VAL A 3 3.12 -0.15 8.56
C VAL A 3 3.32 -0.42 7.07
N TYR A 4 2.66 -1.46 6.57
CA TYR A 4 2.56 -1.69 5.14
C TYR A 4 1.33 -0.97 4.62
N VAL A 5 1.49 -0.12 3.62
CA VAL A 5 0.39 0.57 2.96
C VAL A 5 0.26 0.06 1.52
N ASP A 6 -0.96 -0.34 1.13
CA ASP A 6 -1.24 -0.58 -0.27
C ASP A 6 -1.45 0.75 -0.98
N THR A 7 -1.71 0.74 -2.27
CA THR A 7 -1.89 1.97 -3.03
C THR A 7 -3.08 2.78 -2.55
N SER A 8 -4.19 2.12 -2.16
CA SER A 8 -5.39 2.82 -1.69
C SER A 8 -5.12 3.65 -0.43
N SER A 9 -4.30 3.13 0.47
CA SER A 9 -3.90 3.85 1.69
C SER A 9 -2.85 4.92 1.40
N LEU A 10 -1.84 4.59 0.61
CA LEU A 10 -0.74 5.51 0.33
C LEU A 10 -1.23 6.78 -0.36
N VAL A 11 -2.13 6.66 -1.34
CA VAL A 11 -2.67 7.81 -2.06
C VAL A 11 -3.32 8.82 -1.12
N LYS A 12 -3.94 8.35 -0.03
CA LYS A 12 -4.60 9.22 0.96
C LYS A 12 -3.63 10.12 1.72
N LEU A 13 -2.34 9.84 1.68
CA LEU A 13 -1.32 10.71 2.26
C LEU A 13 -1.07 11.96 1.40
N TYR A 14 -1.42 11.90 0.13
CA TYR A 14 -1.10 12.96 -0.84
C TYR A 14 -2.34 13.60 -1.45
N VAL A 15 -3.48 12.92 -1.41
CA VAL A 15 -4.77 13.42 -1.88
C VAL A 15 -5.73 13.39 -0.72
N GLU A 16 -6.23 14.58 -0.31
CA GLU A 16 -7.16 14.66 0.81
C GLU A 16 -8.50 14.05 0.43
N GLU A 17 -8.88 13.02 1.14
CA GLU A 17 -10.14 12.31 0.92
C GLU A 17 -10.55 11.59 2.21
N LYS A 18 -11.71 10.94 2.20
CA LYS A 18 -12.16 10.15 3.34
C LYS A 18 -11.11 9.10 3.71
N GLY A 19 -10.71 9.08 4.98
CA GLY A 19 -9.70 8.15 5.48
C GLY A 19 -8.29 8.72 5.55
N SER A 20 -8.02 9.87 4.95
CA SER A 20 -6.69 10.49 4.94
C SER A 20 -6.14 10.73 6.34
N ARG A 21 -6.98 11.23 7.25
CA ARG A 21 -6.57 11.47 8.63
C ARG A 21 -6.14 10.18 9.33
N LEU A 22 -6.91 9.12 9.13
CA LEU A 22 -6.61 7.81 9.72
C LEU A 22 -5.25 7.29 9.28
N VAL A 23 -4.96 7.37 7.97
CA VAL A 23 -3.68 6.90 7.42
C VAL A 23 -2.54 7.77 7.93
N ARG A 24 -2.71 9.10 7.97
CA ARG A 24 -1.68 10.00 8.50
C ARG A 24 -1.33 9.65 9.94
N GLU A 25 -2.33 9.45 10.79
CA GLU A 25 -2.11 9.08 12.19
C GLU A 25 -1.37 7.76 12.32
N LEU A 26 -1.74 6.78 11.49
CA LEU A 26 -1.08 5.47 11.51
C LEU A 26 0.39 5.58 11.08
N VAL A 27 0.66 6.30 10.01
CA VAL A 27 2.02 6.50 9.49
C VAL A 27 2.90 7.27 10.47
N GLU A 28 2.34 8.26 11.17
CA GLU A 28 3.08 9.03 12.18
C GLU A 28 3.56 8.18 13.35
N ARG A 29 2.83 7.11 13.66
CA ARG A 29 3.23 6.19 14.74
C ARG A 29 4.23 5.14 14.30
N ALA A 30 4.40 4.96 12.99
CA ALA A 30 5.25 3.92 12.44
C ALA A 30 6.72 4.34 12.47
N GLU A 31 7.59 3.40 12.81
CA GLU A 31 9.04 3.59 12.66
C GLU A 31 9.42 3.58 11.19
N LEU A 32 8.68 2.81 10.39
CA LEU A 32 8.97 2.59 8.98
C LEU A 32 7.67 2.32 8.23
N VAL A 33 7.55 2.91 7.06
CA VAL A 33 6.44 2.67 6.15
C VAL A 33 6.94 1.80 5.01
N ALA A 34 6.25 0.70 4.76
CA ALA A 34 6.58 -0.23 3.68
C ALA A 34 5.47 -0.25 2.64
N THR A 35 5.84 -0.52 1.41
CA THR A 35 4.89 -0.71 0.32
C THR A 35 5.55 -1.54 -0.78
N SER A 36 4.78 -1.96 -1.77
CA SER A 36 5.34 -2.67 -2.92
C SER A 36 5.97 -1.70 -3.91
N VAL A 37 6.97 -2.15 -4.65
CA VAL A 37 7.54 -1.38 -5.76
C VAL A 37 6.48 -1.03 -6.81
N VAL A 38 5.43 -1.85 -6.98
CA VAL A 38 4.34 -1.56 -7.93
C VAL A 38 3.52 -0.33 -7.53
N THR A 39 3.55 0.03 -6.26
CA THR A 39 2.83 1.20 -5.75
C THR A 39 3.32 2.49 -6.40
N TYR A 40 4.57 2.55 -6.82
CA TYR A 40 5.08 3.76 -7.48
C TYR A 40 4.23 4.13 -8.70
N ALA A 41 4.07 3.19 -9.62
CA ALA A 41 3.29 3.43 -10.84
C ALA A 41 1.80 3.58 -10.55
N GLU A 42 1.26 2.78 -9.62
CA GLU A 42 -0.14 2.85 -9.24
C GLU A 42 -0.50 4.20 -8.62
N ALA A 43 0.34 4.73 -7.75
CA ALA A 43 0.12 6.03 -7.11
C ALA A 43 0.18 7.16 -8.14
N ARG A 44 1.18 7.13 -9.03
CA ARG A 44 1.31 8.12 -10.11
C ARG A 44 0.08 8.11 -11.01
N ALA A 45 -0.42 6.93 -11.34
CA ALA A 45 -1.65 6.77 -12.14
C ALA A 45 -2.87 7.33 -11.37
N ALA A 46 -2.95 7.07 -10.08
CA ALA A 46 -4.06 7.59 -9.25
C ALA A 46 -4.06 9.12 -9.18
N PHE A 47 -2.90 9.75 -9.02
CA PHE A 47 -2.81 11.22 -9.02
C PHE A 47 -3.25 11.80 -10.36
N ALA A 48 -2.78 11.21 -11.45
CA ALA A 48 -3.14 11.65 -12.80
C ALA A 48 -4.65 11.53 -13.05
N ARG A 49 -5.26 10.43 -12.57
CA ARG A 49 -6.70 10.23 -12.66
C ARG A 49 -7.48 11.28 -11.87
N GLN A 50 -7.04 11.57 -10.65
CA GLN A 50 -7.65 12.62 -9.82
C GLN A 50 -7.58 13.98 -10.53
N ARG A 51 -6.48 14.27 -11.21
CA ARG A 51 -6.34 15.50 -11.99
C ARG A 51 -7.33 15.55 -13.15
N ARG A 52 -7.47 14.46 -13.91
CA ARG A 52 -8.40 14.39 -15.03
C ARG A 52 -9.86 14.50 -14.59
N GLU A 53 -10.20 13.90 -13.46
CA GLU A 53 -11.58 13.88 -12.94
C GLU A 53 -11.94 15.10 -12.10
N GLY A 54 -11.02 16.05 -11.94
CA GLY A 54 -11.28 17.30 -11.22
C GLY A 54 -11.08 17.22 -9.71
N GLY A 55 -10.60 16.12 -9.17
CA GLY A 55 -10.31 15.97 -7.74
C GLY A 55 -9.05 16.69 -7.29
N LEU A 56 -8.18 17.06 -8.24
CA LEU A 56 -6.96 17.85 -7.99
C LEU A 56 -6.87 18.98 -8.98
N THR A 57 -6.50 20.18 -8.48
CA THR A 57 -6.09 21.28 -9.34
C THR A 57 -4.72 20.97 -9.93
N ALA A 58 -4.27 21.74 -10.94
CA ALA A 58 -2.92 21.60 -11.50
C ALA A 58 -1.87 21.78 -10.41
N ALA A 59 -2.03 22.78 -9.53
CA ALA A 59 -1.11 23.02 -8.41
C ALA A 59 -1.14 21.85 -7.40
N GLY A 60 -2.33 21.35 -7.05
CA GLY A 60 -2.48 20.22 -6.13
C GLY A 60 -1.87 18.94 -6.68
N PHE A 61 -2.01 18.70 -7.97
CA PHE A 61 -1.38 17.55 -8.65
C PHE A 61 0.14 17.65 -8.56
N GLY A 62 0.70 18.82 -8.85
CA GLY A 62 2.15 19.03 -8.76
C GLY A 62 2.68 18.84 -7.35
N GLN A 63 1.94 19.33 -6.35
CA GLN A 63 2.33 19.19 -4.95
C GLN A 63 2.28 17.73 -4.51
N ALA A 64 1.21 17.00 -4.84
CA ALA A 64 1.08 15.58 -4.48
C ALA A 64 2.22 14.77 -5.08
N LYS A 65 2.53 15.01 -6.35
CA LYS A 65 3.61 14.34 -7.03
C LYS A 65 4.96 14.63 -6.39
N ASN A 66 5.25 15.88 -6.09
CA ASN A 66 6.52 16.29 -5.45
C ASN A 66 6.68 15.66 -4.07
N ASP A 67 5.65 15.72 -3.25
CA ASP A 67 5.70 15.16 -1.89
C ASP A 67 5.89 13.65 -1.94
N PHE A 68 5.18 12.98 -2.83
CA PHE A 68 5.32 11.53 -3.03
C PHE A 68 6.74 11.16 -3.47
N GLU A 69 7.31 11.88 -4.44
CA GLU A 69 8.66 11.59 -4.90
C GLU A 69 9.70 11.75 -3.79
N GLN A 70 9.55 12.76 -2.95
CA GLN A 70 10.45 12.96 -1.82
C GLN A 70 10.33 11.85 -0.78
N ASP A 71 9.11 11.42 -0.49
CA ASP A 71 8.87 10.39 0.51
C ASP A 71 9.25 9.00 0.02
N TRP A 72 9.17 8.76 -1.29
CA TRP A 72 9.43 7.46 -1.88
C TRP A 72 10.79 6.89 -1.48
N ALA A 73 11.81 7.73 -1.43
CA ALA A 73 13.17 7.33 -1.06
C ALA A 73 13.28 6.83 0.39
N ARG A 74 12.32 7.19 1.25
CA ARG A 74 12.29 6.80 2.66
C ARG A 74 11.42 5.58 2.94
N TYR A 75 10.60 5.16 1.98
CA TYR A 75 9.77 3.97 2.14
C TYR A 75 10.62 2.71 1.96
N LEU A 76 10.30 1.69 2.74
CA LEU A 76 10.81 0.35 2.51
C LEU A 76 10.00 -0.24 1.35
N THR A 77 10.59 -0.36 0.18
CA THR A 77 9.91 -0.91 -0.99
C THR A 77 10.20 -2.39 -1.15
N ILE A 78 9.15 -3.17 -1.28
CA ILE A 78 9.26 -4.62 -1.44
C ILE A 78 9.28 -4.94 -2.92
N GLU A 79 10.38 -5.58 -3.36
CA GLU A 79 10.52 -6.01 -4.74
C GLU A 79 9.54 -7.13 -5.08
N VAL A 80 9.14 -7.20 -6.33
CA VAL A 80 8.33 -8.31 -6.84
C VAL A 80 9.27 -9.43 -7.25
N SER A 81 9.81 -10.12 -6.24
CA SER A 81 10.68 -11.26 -6.43
C SER A 81 9.88 -12.49 -6.86
N GLU A 82 10.59 -13.54 -7.29
CA GLU A 82 9.94 -14.81 -7.62
C GLU A 82 9.12 -15.35 -6.46
N ALA A 83 9.66 -15.31 -5.24
CA ALA A 83 8.94 -15.74 -4.04
C ALA A 83 7.66 -14.93 -3.84
N VAL A 84 7.72 -13.62 -4.04
CA VAL A 84 6.55 -12.73 -3.87
C VAL A 84 5.50 -13.01 -4.94
N TYR A 85 5.86 -13.08 -6.22
CA TYR A 85 4.82 -13.24 -7.23
C TYR A 85 4.24 -14.66 -7.25
N HIS A 86 5.00 -15.69 -6.90
CA HIS A 86 4.43 -17.04 -6.73
C HIS A 86 3.43 -17.07 -5.57
N SER A 87 3.79 -16.49 -4.44
CA SER A 87 2.88 -16.34 -3.29
C SER A 87 1.62 -15.56 -3.67
N ALA A 88 1.79 -14.47 -4.44
CA ALA A 88 0.66 -13.66 -4.90
C ALA A 88 -0.30 -14.48 -5.77
N GLY A 89 0.21 -15.33 -6.65
CA GLY A 89 -0.61 -16.21 -7.47
C GLY A 89 -1.48 -17.14 -6.62
N ASP A 90 -0.87 -17.78 -5.63
CA ASP A 90 -1.59 -18.67 -4.72
C ASP A 90 -2.66 -17.92 -3.91
N LEU A 91 -2.31 -16.72 -3.42
CA LEU A 91 -3.24 -15.90 -2.64
C LEU A 91 -4.40 -15.37 -3.50
N ALA A 92 -4.14 -15.04 -4.76
CA ALA A 92 -5.16 -14.60 -5.69
C ALA A 92 -6.22 -15.70 -5.89
N GLU A 93 -5.80 -16.93 -6.07
CA GLU A 93 -6.70 -18.07 -6.22
C GLU A 93 -7.47 -18.35 -4.93
N LYS A 94 -6.77 -18.39 -3.82
CA LYS A 94 -7.34 -18.73 -2.50
C LYS A 94 -8.38 -17.73 -2.02
N HIS A 95 -8.12 -16.45 -2.21
CA HIS A 95 -8.96 -15.37 -1.69
C HIS A 95 -9.75 -14.63 -2.77
N HIS A 96 -9.69 -15.08 -4.01
CA HIS A 96 -10.37 -14.45 -5.14
C HIS A 96 -10.00 -12.97 -5.31
N LEU A 97 -8.70 -12.67 -5.20
CA LEU A 97 -8.18 -11.31 -5.30
C LEU A 97 -7.73 -11.00 -6.72
N ARG A 98 -7.79 -9.72 -7.08
CA ARG A 98 -7.16 -9.25 -8.31
C ARG A 98 -5.63 -9.33 -8.16
N GLY A 99 -4.93 -9.39 -9.31
CA GLY A 99 -3.50 -9.62 -9.34
C GLY A 99 -2.68 -8.64 -8.51
N PHE A 100 -2.93 -7.33 -8.67
CA PHE A 100 -2.17 -6.32 -7.91
C PHE A 100 -2.51 -6.34 -6.43
N ASP A 101 -3.76 -6.62 -6.06
CA ASP A 101 -4.15 -6.77 -4.66
C ASP A 101 -3.42 -7.95 -4.01
N SER A 102 -3.31 -9.06 -4.74
CA SER A 102 -2.58 -10.22 -4.23
C SER A 102 -1.08 -9.96 -4.11
N LEU A 103 -0.50 -9.13 -4.97
CA LEU A 103 0.90 -8.69 -4.84
C LEU A 103 1.10 -7.87 -3.57
N HIS A 104 0.17 -6.99 -3.23
CA HIS A 104 0.22 -6.25 -1.98
C HIS A 104 0.16 -7.17 -0.77
N LEU A 105 -0.75 -8.14 -0.79
CA LEU A 105 -0.87 -9.09 0.31
C LEU A 105 0.39 -9.94 0.47
N ALA A 106 0.92 -10.46 -0.64
CA ALA A 106 2.15 -11.25 -0.61
C ALA A 106 3.34 -10.43 -0.09
N SER A 107 3.44 -9.18 -0.52
CA SER A 107 4.49 -8.26 -0.07
C SER A 107 4.40 -8.00 1.43
N TYR A 108 3.20 -7.75 1.92
CA TYR A 108 2.97 -7.58 3.36
C TYR A 108 3.37 -8.84 4.14
N LEU A 109 2.93 -10.01 3.67
CA LEU A 109 3.23 -11.26 4.37
C LEU A 109 4.72 -11.58 4.38
N SER A 110 5.47 -11.15 3.37
CA SER A 110 6.92 -11.34 3.35
C SER A 110 7.62 -10.56 4.46
N LEU A 111 7.03 -9.44 4.89
CA LEU A 111 7.52 -8.66 6.02
C LEU A 111 7.11 -9.26 7.35
N SER A 112 5.84 -9.63 7.48
CA SER A 112 5.25 -10.05 8.75
C SER A 112 5.78 -11.39 9.23
N GLY A 113 6.35 -12.21 8.33
CA GLY A 113 6.91 -13.52 8.67
C GLY A 113 8.30 -13.48 9.29
N ASN A 114 8.95 -12.31 9.34
CA ASN A 114 10.37 -12.21 9.68
C ASN A 114 10.65 -11.77 11.12
N GLY A 115 9.83 -12.12 12.08
CA GLY A 115 10.23 -12.10 13.46
C GLY A 115 9.71 -10.97 14.33
N ALA A 116 10.55 -10.35 15.12
CA ALA A 116 10.21 -9.64 16.33
C ALA A 116 9.50 -8.28 16.12
N ARG A 117 9.47 -7.73 14.92
CA ARG A 117 8.82 -6.44 14.70
C ARG A 117 7.36 -6.61 14.33
N GLN A 118 6.50 -5.91 15.05
CA GLN A 118 5.09 -5.82 14.72
C GLN A 118 4.92 -5.11 13.39
N THR A 119 4.17 -5.73 12.48
CA THR A 119 3.79 -5.14 11.19
C THR A 119 2.27 -5.01 11.13
N ARG A 120 1.79 -3.91 10.56
CA ARG A 120 0.36 -3.67 10.35
C ARG A 120 0.09 -3.45 8.86
N PHE A 121 -1.03 -3.98 8.40
CA PHE A 121 -1.48 -3.83 7.03
C PHE A 121 -2.54 -2.73 6.95
N SER A 122 -2.34 -1.76 6.07
CA SER A 122 -3.31 -0.68 5.85
C SER A 122 -3.80 -0.70 4.42
N SER A 123 -5.10 -0.91 4.26
CA SER A 123 -5.81 -0.89 2.98
C SER A 123 -7.24 -0.41 3.19
N PHE A 124 -7.83 0.14 2.15
CA PHE A 124 -9.25 0.51 2.13
C PHE A 124 -10.08 -0.44 1.27
N ASP A 125 -9.49 -1.54 0.83
CA ASP A 125 -10.20 -2.60 0.11
C ASP A 125 -10.65 -3.69 1.10
N GLU A 126 -11.97 -3.89 1.22
CA GLU A 126 -12.52 -4.82 2.20
C GLU A 126 -12.11 -6.27 1.93
N ALA A 127 -12.09 -6.69 0.67
CA ALA A 127 -11.72 -8.06 0.31
C ALA A 127 -10.26 -8.32 0.66
N LEU A 128 -9.40 -7.36 0.40
CA LEU A 128 -7.98 -7.45 0.73
C LEU A 128 -7.77 -7.49 2.24
N ASN A 129 -8.48 -6.66 2.99
CA ASN A 129 -8.41 -6.67 4.45
C ASN A 129 -8.88 -8.00 5.05
N ARG A 130 -9.95 -8.59 4.51
CA ARG A 130 -10.42 -9.91 4.96
C ARG A 130 -9.36 -10.98 4.70
N ALA A 131 -8.75 -10.96 3.53
CA ALA A 131 -7.70 -11.91 3.19
C ALA A 131 -6.49 -11.76 4.13
N ALA A 132 -6.09 -10.52 4.39
CA ALA A 132 -4.96 -10.24 5.30
C ALA A 132 -5.24 -10.78 6.71
N ARG A 133 -6.45 -10.59 7.22
CA ARG A 133 -6.83 -11.12 8.54
C ARG A 133 -6.81 -12.64 8.58
N LYS A 134 -7.32 -13.30 7.53
CA LYS A 134 -7.31 -14.76 7.44
C LYS A 134 -5.88 -15.32 7.43
N GLU A 135 -4.98 -14.68 6.71
CA GLU A 135 -3.58 -15.11 6.69
C GLU A 135 -2.89 -14.86 8.03
N ALA A 136 -3.19 -13.76 8.70
CA ALA A 136 -2.64 -13.47 10.03
C ALA A 136 -3.05 -14.52 11.08
N ASN A 137 -4.30 -14.97 11.03
CA ASN A 137 -4.81 -15.95 11.98
C ASN A 137 -4.23 -17.36 11.81
N ARG A 138 -3.52 -17.62 10.71
CA ARG A 138 -2.87 -18.92 10.45
C ARG A 138 -1.43 -18.97 10.95
N ARG A 139 -0.93 -17.86 11.41
CA ARG A 139 0.42 -17.71 11.94
C ARG A 139 0.40 -17.56 13.44
#